data_ded372f1f57faa3c217957a594300d4d
#
_entry.id   ded372f1f57faa3c217957a594300d4d
#
_cell.length_a   1.000
_cell.length_b   1.000
_cell.length_c   1.000
_cell.angle_alpha   90.00
_cell.angle_beta   90.00
_cell.angle_gamma   90.00
#
_symmetry.space_group_name_H-M   'P 1'
#
loop_
_entity.id
_entity.type
_entity.pdbx_description
1 polymer ?
#
loop_
_entity_poly.entity_id
_entity_poly.type
_entity_poly.pdbx_seq_one_letter_code
_entity_poly.pdbx_strand_id
1 'polypeptide(L)'
;MRTSLIAAGALLALAINVAGARAATPEETSLRDELRRLAERLERVEKRNAALEAQLKTYADRPARSQGEIEARIKALESYNKRLEDALADEGISEREPELASRLKAVEYNTLDIKKQATVIDSIEGFAAGASFTSVGQRATSVDTNGTTLNYRADITVTTPTVKTGDIESKLFGHFRVGQGRGISQNLTSFAGPNVSSFQLGTAIPAENSALLLAQAYYRADIPLPFGGFKPQSREKLTINFGKMDPFAFFDQNAAANDETRQFLASPFVHNALLDNPLAANVGADGFGFSPGVRVAYRNERTKSEPWGLSFAMFGAGRGANFSEGFRSPFWIGQAETTQRFGGLTGNYRAFLWRNGQAPTFLRDPANLDEALLRPHRGGGLNFDQRFGDYITYFGRLGWASGEGLPFDRALALGAEIGGSYWSRGGDALGIAFGANRSSEAFRNTSAQVVDAAGTPVFGFAARGSERVAEVYYRFRVHQNFEISPDFQLIREAAGNPAARPVKVIGIRLQLNQ
;
A
#
# COMPACT_ATOMS: atom_id res chain seq x y z
N MET A 1 4.98 14.66 -41.03
CA MET A 1 5.48 13.30 -40.85
C MET A 1 5.17 12.34 -42.00
N ARG A 2 4.36 12.71 -43.00
CA ARG A 2 4.07 11.86 -44.16
C ARG A 2 5.18 11.78 -45.23
N THR A 3 6.12 12.72 -45.27
CA THR A 3 7.19 12.78 -46.29
C THR A 3 8.44 11.96 -45.96
N SER A 4 8.68 11.59 -44.71
CA SER A 4 9.88 10.82 -44.32
C SER A 4 9.73 9.30 -44.45
N LEU A 5 8.51 8.76 -44.44
CA LEU A 5 8.26 7.32 -44.60
C LEU A 5 8.27 6.88 -46.05
N ILE A 6 7.84 7.75 -46.99
CA ILE A 6 7.90 7.47 -48.42
C ILE A 6 9.37 7.43 -48.91
N ALA A 7 10.25 8.25 -48.32
CA ALA A 7 11.67 8.25 -48.65
C ALA A 7 12.40 6.99 -48.16
N ALA A 8 11.98 6.41 -47.08
CA ALA A 8 12.57 5.17 -46.54
C ALA A 8 12.16 3.94 -47.39
N GLY A 9 10.93 3.90 -47.86
CA GLY A 9 10.46 2.83 -48.77
C GLY A 9 11.13 2.87 -50.15
N ALA A 10 11.36 4.07 -50.70
CA ALA A 10 12.05 4.24 -51.98
C ALA A 10 13.55 3.91 -51.92
N LEU A 11 14.22 4.20 -50.78
CA LEU A 11 15.60 3.82 -50.57
C LEU A 11 15.80 2.31 -50.38
N LEU A 12 14.83 1.62 -49.80
CA LEU A 12 14.85 0.16 -49.65
C LEU A 12 14.65 -0.55 -50.99
N ALA A 13 13.77 -0.02 -51.86
CA ALA A 13 13.54 -0.54 -53.18
C ALA A 13 14.75 -0.31 -54.12
N LEU A 14 15.48 0.78 -53.95
CA LEU A 14 16.69 1.07 -54.72
C LEU A 14 17.87 0.18 -54.33
N ALA A 15 17.99 -0.18 -53.04
CA ALA A 15 19.03 -1.07 -52.51
C ALA A 15 18.89 -2.52 -53.02
N ILE A 16 17.68 -2.95 -53.35
CA ILE A 16 17.41 -4.30 -53.87
C ILE A 16 17.78 -4.43 -55.37
N ASN A 17 17.79 -3.31 -56.13
CA ASN A 17 18.04 -3.35 -57.59
C ASN A 17 19.52 -3.16 -58.01
N VAL A 18 20.42 -2.77 -57.13
CA VAL A 18 21.84 -2.52 -57.48
C VAL A 18 22.74 -3.76 -57.25
N ALA A 19 22.24 -4.84 -56.67
CA ALA A 19 23.02 -6.05 -56.41
C ALA A 19 22.77 -7.18 -57.42
N GLY A 20 22.71 -6.84 -58.72
CA GLY A 20 22.64 -7.82 -59.80
C GLY A 20 24.02 -8.08 -60.39
N ALA A 21 24.76 -9.07 -59.89
CA ALA A 21 25.79 -9.91 -60.52
C ALA A 21 26.88 -10.39 -59.57
N ARG A 22 26.47 -11.14 -58.51
CA ARG A 22 27.38 -12.08 -57.83
C ARG A 22 26.53 -13.17 -57.22
N ALA A 23 26.97 -14.41 -57.30
CA ALA A 23 26.31 -15.55 -56.69
C ALA A 23 26.14 -15.29 -55.17
N ALA A 24 24.90 -15.11 -54.72
CA ALA A 24 24.58 -14.81 -53.33
C ALA A 24 24.89 -16.01 -52.45
N THR A 25 25.52 -15.75 -51.31
CA THR A 25 25.76 -16.76 -50.27
C THR A 25 24.43 -17.23 -49.66
N PRO A 26 24.35 -18.43 -49.09
CA PRO A 26 23.12 -18.92 -48.42
C PRO A 26 22.56 -17.99 -47.33
N GLU A 27 23.41 -17.20 -46.69
CA GLU A 27 23.02 -16.19 -45.70
C GLU A 27 22.37 -14.96 -46.33
N GLU A 28 22.84 -14.50 -47.52
CA GLU A 28 22.25 -13.37 -48.24
C GLU A 28 20.87 -13.71 -48.84
N THR A 29 20.66 -14.97 -49.24
CA THR A 29 19.33 -15.45 -49.69
C THR A 29 18.35 -15.52 -48.55
N SER A 30 18.76 -15.96 -47.33
CA SER A 30 17.93 -15.98 -46.13
C SER A 30 17.54 -14.56 -45.69
N LEU A 31 18.47 -13.62 -45.73
CA LEU A 31 18.21 -12.22 -45.36
C LEU A 31 17.26 -11.52 -46.34
N ARG A 32 17.36 -11.84 -47.64
CA ARG A 32 16.44 -11.33 -48.66
C ARG A 32 15.02 -11.88 -48.52
N ASP A 33 14.88 -13.12 -48.13
CA ASP A 33 13.58 -13.74 -47.87
C ASP A 33 12.94 -13.20 -46.59
N GLU A 34 13.71 -12.90 -45.55
CA GLU A 34 13.23 -12.21 -44.37
C GLU A 34 12.80 -10.76 -44.64
N LEU A 35 13.59 -10.01 -45.40
CA LEU A 35 13.24 -8.65 -45.81
C LEU A 35 11.94 -8.63 -46.65
N ARG A 36 11.77 -9.61 -47.53
CA ARG A 36 10.55 -9.75 -48.32
C ARG A 36 9.34 -10.05 -47.45
N ARG A 37 9.46 -10.95 -46.47
CA ARG A 37 8.40 -11.26 -45.48
C ARG A 37 8.06 -10.05 -44.62
N LEU A 38 9.05 -9.25 -44.23
CA LEU A 38 8.85 -8.00 -43.50
C LEU A 38 8.13 -6.94 -44.35
N ALA A 39 8.51 -6.78 -45.61
CA ALA A 39 7.83 -5.87 -46.56
C ALA A 39 6.35 -6.26 -46.75
N GLU A 40 6.06 -7.55 -46.96
CA GLU A 40 4.69 -8.06 -47.06
C GLU A 40 3.87 -7.93 -45.78
N ARG A 41 4.53 -7.99 -44.60
CA ARG A 41 3.89 -7.69 -43.34
C ARG A 41 3.60 -6.21 -43.17
N LEU A 42 4.52 -5.35 -43.56
CA LEU A 42 4.35 -3.90 -43.51
C LEU A 42 3.18 -3.46 -44.39
N GLU A 43 3.10 -3.95 -45.64
CA GLU A 43 2.00 -3.65 -46.57
C GLU A 43 0.63 -4.11 -46.01
N ARG A 44 0.58 -5.26 -45.35
CA ARG A 44 -0.65 -5.73 -44.67
C ARG A 44 -1.06 -4.86 -43.48
N VAL A 45 -0.10 -4.36 -42.72
CA VAL A 45 -0.35 -3.45 -41.59
C VAL A 45 -0.82 -2.09 -42.10
N GLU A 46 -0.21 -1.56 -43.17
CA GLU A 46 -0.63 -0.30 -43.80
C GLU A 46 -2.05 -0.38 -44.38
N LYS A 47 -2.39 -1.47 -45.08
CA LYS A 47 -3.76 -1.71 -45.58
C LYS A 47 -4.78 -1.80 -44.43
N ARG A 48 -4.38 -2.43 -43.32
CA ARG A 48 -5.25 -2.55 -42.13
C ARG A 48 -5.42 -1.20 -41.42
N ASN A 49 -4.37 -0.39 -41.34
CA ASN A 49 -4.44 0.96 -40.77
C ASN A 49 -5.29 1.89 -41.65
N ALA A 50 -5.15 1.84 -42.97
CA ALA A 50 -6.00 2.61 -43.86
C ALA A 50 -7.49 2.22 -43.76
N ALA A 51 -7.79 0.93 -43.56
CA ALA A 51 -9.15 0.45 -43.35
C ALA A 51 -9.70 0.91 -41.98
N LEU A 52 -8.88 0.92 -40.93
CA LEU A 52 -9.24 1.43 -39.60
C LEU A 52 -9.44 2.94 -39.58
N GLU A 53 -8.60 3.70 -40.30
CA GLU A 53 -8.79 5.15 -40.47
C GLU A 53 -10.08 5.48 -41.26
N ALA A 54 -10.41 4.69 -42.28
CA ALA A 54 -11.69 4.82 -42.99
C ALA A 54 -12.89 4.49 -42.09
N GLN A 55 -12.78 3.48 -41.21
CA GLN A 55 -13.81 3.16 -40.23
C GLN A 55 -13.93 4.25 -39.16
N LEU A 56 -12.84 4.79 -38.63
CA LEU A 56 -12.84 5.92 -37.70
C LEU A 56 -13.48 7.18 -38.32
N LYS A 57 -13.21 7.46 -39.57
CA LYS A 57 -13.81 8.58 -40.30
C LYS A 57 -15.33 8.41 -40.48
N THR A 58 -15.77 7.18 -40.73
CA THR A 58 -17.20 6.83 -40.82
C THR A 58 -17.91 6.90 -39.47
N TYR A 59 -17.18 6.68 -38.36
CA TYR A 59 -17.69 6.87 -37.00
C TYR A 59 -17.73 8.34 -36.59
N ALA A 60 -16.80 9.17 -37.06
CA ALA A 60 -16.76 10.61 -36.74
C ALA A 60 -17.84 11.42 -37.49
N ASP A 61 -18.32 10.94 -38.65
CA ASP A 61 -19.30 11.64 -39.46
C ASP A 61 -20.78 11.23 -39.18
N ARG A 62 -21.05 10.49 -38.08
CA ARG A 62 -22.44 10.14 -37.67
C ARG A 62 -22.99 11.17 -36.68
N PRO A 63 -23.90 12.08 -37.12
CA PRO A 63 -24.48 13.03 -36.19
C PRO A 63 -25.54 12.36 -35.32
N ALA A 64 -25.56 12.76 -34.04
CA ALA A 64 -26.67 12.74 -33.04
C ALA A 64 -27.43 11.44 -32.72
N ARG A 65 -27.31 10.36 -33.50
CA ARG A 65 -27.91 9.06 -33.16
C ARG A 65 -27.08 8.24 -32.15
N SER A 66 -25.81 8.58 -32.01
CA SER A 66 -24.91 7.84 -31.10
C SER A 66 -25.10 8.19 -29.63
N GLN A 67 -25.57 9.38 -29.31
CA GLN A 67 -25.78 9.78 -27.90
C GLN A 67 -26.89 8.98 -27.24
N GLY A 68 -28.03 8.80 -27.92
CA GLY A 68 -29.13 7.97 -27.41
C GLY A 68 -28.78 6.47 -27.32
N GLU A 69 -27.94 5.95 -28.23
CA GLU A 69 -27.44 4.56 -28.14
C GLU A 69 -26.42 4.39 -27.03
N ILE A 70 -25.57 5.39 -26.78
CA ILE A 70 -24.61 5.39 -25.65
C ILE A 70 -25.35 5.51 -24.31
N GLU A 71 -26.32 6.41 -24.21
CA GLU A 71 -27.17 6.54 -23.02
C GLU A 71 -27.99 5.27 -22.78
N ALA A 72 -28.55 4.65 -23.81
CA ALA A 72 -29.26 3.37 -23.70
C ALA A 72 -28.31 2.23 -23.28
N ARG A 73 -27.05 2.21 -23.75
CA ARG A 73 -26.02 1.23 -23.32
C ARG A 73 -25.55 1.49 -21.89
N ILE A 74 -25.38 2.75 -21.52
CA ILE A 74 -25.03 3.12 -20.12
C ILE A 74 -26.15 2.67 -19.18
N LYS A 75 -27.41 2.98 -19.53
CA LYS A 75 -28.58 2.55 -18.74
C LYS A 75 -28.76 1.03 -18.69
N ALA A 76 -28.42 0.33 -19.78
CA ALA A 76 -28.41 -1.13 -19.80
C ALA A 76 -27.26 -1.71 -18.95
N LEU A 77 -26.07 -1.11 -18.96
CA LEU A 77 -24.95 -1.48 -18.09
C LEU A 77 -25.23 -1.18 -16.63
N GLU A 78 -25.85 -0.05 -16.32
CA GLU A 78 -26.28 0.29 -14.95
C GLU A 78 -27.33 -0.69 -14.43
N SER A 79 -28.32 -1.04 -15.29
CA SER A 79 -29.33 -2.04 -14.92
C SER A 79 -28.76 -3.46 -14.81
N TYR A 80 -27.71 -3.77 -15.57
CA TYR A 80 -26.97 -5.03 -15.47
C TYR A 80 -26.11 -5.06 -14.20
N ASN A 81 -25.39 -3.98 -13.91
CA ASN A 81 -24.64 -3.85 -12.65
C ASN A 81 -25.53 -3.94 -11.43
N LYS A 82 -26.69 -3.25 -11.45
CA LYS A 82 -27.66 -3.35 -10.36
C LYS A 82 -28.21 -4.78 -10.18
N ARG A 83 -28.50 -5.48 -11.27
CA ARG A 83 -28.89 -6.90 -11.21
C ARG A 83 -27.75 -7.80 -10.74
N LEU A 84 -26.50 -7.47 -11.06
CA LEU A 84 -25.33 -8.16 -10.55
C LEU A 84 -25.14 -7.89 -9.06
N GLU A 85 -25.34 -6.66 -8.61
CA GLU A 85 -25.30 -6.28 -7.20
C GLU A 85 -26.43 -6.96 -6.41
N ASP A 86 -27.64 -6.97 -6.95
CA ASP A 86 -28.80 -7.65 -6.35
C ASP A 86 -28.59 -9.18 -6.34
N ALA A 87 -28.00 -9.75 -7.40
CA ALA A 87 -27.71 -11.17 -7.50
C ALA A 87 -26.50 -11.60 -6.63
N LEU A 88 -25.57 -10.69 -6.35
CA LEU A 88 -24.45 -10.91 -5.43
C LEU A 88 -24.85 -10.72 -3.96
N ALA A 89 -25.93 -10.01 -3.71
CA ALA A 89 -26.57 -9.94 -2.41
C ALA A 89 -27.38 -11.23 -2.09
N ASP A 90 -27.70 -12.02 -3.12
CA ASP A 90 -28.41 -13.28 -2.98
C ASP A 90 -27.38 -14.44 -2.89
N GLU A 91 -27.31 -15.09 -1.72
CA GLU A 91 -26.32 -16.11 -1.36
C GLU A 91 -26.24 -17.31 -2.33
N GLY A 92 -27.26 -17.51 -3.17
CA GLY A 92 -27.34 -18.62 -4.11
C GLY A 92 -26.30 -18.65 -5.23
N ILE A 93 -25.61 -17.51 -5.51
CA ILE A 93 -24.58 -17.44 -6.56
C ILE A 93 -23.20 -17.80 -6.01
N SER A 94 -22.92 -17.51 -4.75
CA SER A 94 -21.67 -17.83 -4.07
C SER A 94 -21.40 -19.35 -4.02
N GLU A 95 -22.45 -20.14 -3.89
CA GLU A 95 -22.33 -21.60 -3.86
C GLU A 95 -22.17 -22.23 -5.26
N ARG A 96 -22.60 -21.55 -6.32
CA ARG A 96 -22.58 -22.08 -7.70
C ARG A 96 -21.34 -21.74 -8.50
N GLU A 97 -20.67 -20.62 -8.19
CA GLU A 97 -19.45 -20.20 -8.88
C GLU A 97 -18.42 -19.56 -7.93
N PRO A 98 -17.71 -20.36 -7.11
CA PRO A 98 -16.71 -19.86 -6.14
C PRO A 98 -15.60 -19.03 -6.79
N GLU A 99 -15.25 -19.32 -8.05
CA GLU A 99 -14.23 -18.59 -8.80
C GLU A 99 -14.68 -17.17 -9.17
N LEU A 100 -15.96 -16.97 -9.48
CA LEU A 100 -16.52 -15.65 -9.80
C LEU A 100 -16.64 -14.79 -8.54
N ALA A 101 -17.06 -15.37 -7.43
CA ALA A 101 -17.11 -14.71 -6.12
C ALA A 101 -15.71 -14.34 -5.64
N SER A 102 -14.70 -15.19 -5.91
CA SER A 102 -13.32 -14.92 -5.56
C SER A 102 -12.68 -13.84 -6.43
N ARG A 103 -12.99 -13.82 -7.73
CA ARG A 103 -12.56 -12.76 -8.66
C ARG A 103 -13.25 -11.44 -8.35
N LEU A 104 -14.53 -11.45 -7.98
CA LEU A 104 -15.24 -10.24 -7.58
C LEU A 104 -14.72 -9.70 -6.25
N LYS A 105 -14.43 -10.54 -5.26
CA LYS A 105 -13.78 -10.09 -4.02
C LYS A 105 -12.38 -9.54 -4.27
N ALA A 106 -11.59 -10.14 -5.17
CA ALA A 106 -10.29 -9.57 -5.55
C ALA A 106 -10.43 -8.24 -6.30
N VAL A 107 -11.47 -8.10 -7.14
CA VAL A 107 -11.83 -6.84 -7.80
C VAL A 107 -12.41 -5.86 -6.79
N GLU A 108 -13.23 -6.31 -5.85
CA GLU A 108 -13.79 -5.50 -4.77
C GLU A 108 -12.71 -5.04 -3.79
N TYR A 109 -11.71 -5.87 -3.50
CA TYR A 109 -10.55 -5.52 -2.68
C TYR A 109 -9.62 -4.53 -3.41
N ASN A 110 -9.37 -4.74 -4.70
CA ASN A 110 -8.65 -3.78 -5.55
C ASN A 110 -9.50 -2.52 -5.82
N THR A 111 -10.82 -2.65 -5.82
CA THR A 111 -11.76 -1.53 -6.03
C THR A 111 -12.06 -0.81 -4.72
N LEU A 112 -11.98 -1.47 -3.56
CA LEU A 112 -12.07 -0.83 -2.25
C LEU A 112 -10.83 0.02 -1.95
N ASP A 113 -9.65 -0.39 -2.40
CA ASP A 113 -8.46 0.47 -2.39
C ASP A 113 -8.60 1.66 -3.36
N ILE A 114 -9.33 1.49 -4.45
CA ILE A 114 -9.70 2.55 -5.40
C ILE A 114 -10.94 3.32 -4.91
N LYS A 115 -11.95 2.67 -4.32
CA LYS A 115 -13.15 3.32 -3.74
C LYS A 115 -12.88 4.07 -2.45
N LYS A 116 -11.82 3.76 -1.71
CA LYS A 116 -11.29 4.68 -0.67
C LYS A 116 -10.89 6.04 -1.23
N GLN A 117 -10.75 6.16 -2.55
CA GLN A 117 -10.25 7.36 -3.24
C GLN A 117 -11.23 8.01 -4.21
N ALA A 118 -12.41 7.47 -4.43
CA ALA A 118 -13.27 7.96 -5.50
C ALA A 118 -14.75 8.10 -5.12
N THR A 119 -15.11 9.22 -4.52
CA THR A 119 -16.41 9.82 -4.74
C THR A 119 -16.24 10.89 -5.81
N VAL A 120 -16.87 10.70 -6.95
CA VAL A 120 -16.88 11.72 -8.02
C VAL A 120 -17.68 12.92 -7.50
N ILE A 121 -17.02 14.06 -7.37
CA ILE A 121 -17.73 15.33 -7.19
C ILE A 121 -18.25 15.73 -8.56
N ASP A 122 -19.54 15.56 -8.82
CA ASP A 122 -20.20 15.78 -10.12
C ASP A 122 -20.00 17.18 -10.74
N SER A 123 -19.44 18.13 -9.99
CA SER A 123 -19.24 19.52 -10.45
C SER A 123 -17.82 19.78 -11.02
N ILE A 124 -16.87 18.82 -10.93
CA ILE A 124 -15.49 18.99 -11.39
C ILE A 124 -15.06 17.73 -12.14
N GLU A 125 -15.26 17.72 -13.44
CA GLU A 125 -14.91 16.59 -14.30
C GLU A 125 -13.47 16.11 -14.06
N GLY A 126 -13.31 14.82 -13.69
CA GLY A 126 -12.03 14.14 -13.58
C GLY A 126 -11.32 14.22 -12.22
N PHE A 127 -11.83 14.95 -11.24
CA PHE A 127 -11.35 14.85 -9.86
C PHE A 127 -12.02 13.68 -9.14
N ALA A 128 -11.23 12.89 -8.41
CA ALA A 128 -11.73 11.88 -7.49
C ALA A 128 -11.49 12.33 -6.05
N ALA A 129 -12.53 12.30 -5.23
CA ALA A 129 -12.43 12.61 -3.81
C ALA A 129 -13.04 11.47 -2.99
N GLY A 130 -12.46 11.18 -1.83
CA GLY A 130 -12.98 10.23 -0.87
C GLY A 130 -12.88 10.79 0.54
N ALA A 131 -13.81 10.42 1.39
CA ALA A 131 -13.82 10.81 2.79
C ALA A 131 -14.05 9.58 3.68
N SER A 132 -13.35 9.51 4.81
CA SER A 132 -13.61 8.52 5.83
C SER A 132 -13.51 9.12 7.22
N PHE A 133 -14.24 8.53 8.17
CA PHE A 133 -14.20 8.91 9.57
C PHE A 133 -14.07 7.67 10.43
N THR A 134 -13.04 7.62 11.26
CA THR A 134 -12.77 6.54 12.21
C THR A 134 -12.76 7.08 13.62
N SER A 135 -13.49 6.46 14.53
CA SER A 135 -13.41 6.75 15.96
C SER A 135 -13.15 5.45 16.73
N VAL A 136 -12.22 5.50 17.70
CA VAL A 136 -11.82 4.35 18.50
C VAL A 136 -11.87 4.69 19.97
N GLY A 137 -12.73 3.98 20.71
CA GLY A 137 -12.75 4.00 22.16
C GLY A 137 -12.10 2.73 22.70
N GLN A 138 -11.12 2.86 23.63
CA GLN A 138 -10.43 1.72 24.23
C GLN A 138 -10.28 1.86 25.73
N ARG A 139 -10.23 0.71 26.40
CA ARG A 139 -9.90 0.59 27.82
C ARG A 139 -8.86 -0.50 28.01
N ALA A 140 -7.76 -0.15 28.69
CA ALA A 140 -6.69 -1.08 29.05
C ALA A 140 -6.69 -1.35 30.55
N THR A 141 -6.31 -2.57 30.92
CA THR A 141 -6.00 -2.96 32.29
C THR A 141 -4.50 -2.87 32.56
N SER A 142 -4.11 -2.81 33.83
CA SER A 142 -2.68 -2.85 34.21
C SER A 142 -1.84 -1.68 33.63
N VAL A 143 -2.45 -0.50 33.57
CA VAL A 143 -1.79 0.76 33.22
C VAL A 143 -1.77 1.67 34.46
N ASP A 144 -0.70 2.44 34.62
CA ASP A 144 -0.48 3.28 35.79
C ASP A 144 -1.30 4.57 35.77
N THR A 145 -1.89 4.92 34.64
CA THR A 145 -2.68 6.12 34.39
C THR A 145 -4.09 5.77 33.89
N ASN A 146 -4.88 6.78 33.54
CA ASN A 146 -6.22 6.57 33.01
C ASN A 146 -6.20 5.58 31.82
N GLY A 147 -6.64 4.36 32.04
CA GLY A 147 -6.68 3.28 31.07
C GLY A 147 -7.80 3.39 30.04
N THR A 148 -8.56 4.50 30.00
CA THR A 148 -9.65 4.71 29.04
C THR A 148 -9.32 5.87 28.12
N THR A 149 -9.41 5.67 26.82
CA THR A 149 -9.11 6.67 25.78
C THR A 149 -10.15 6.66 24.68
N LEU A 150 -10.32 7.81 24.08
CA LEU A 150 -11.12 8.01 22.86
C LEU A 150 -10.28 8.84 21.88
N ASN A 151 -10.24 8.43 20.64
CA ASN A 151 -9.69 9.22 19.55
C ASN A 151 -10.60 9.17 18.33
N TYR A 152 -10.46 10.16 17.47
CA TYR A 152 -11.07 10.13 16.15
C TYR A 152 -10.09 10.64 15.08
N ARG A 153 -10.33 10.22 13.85
CA ARG A 153 -9.59 10.61 12.66
C ARG A 153 -10.54 10.67 11.47
N ALA A 154 -10.48 11.76 10.73
CA ALA A 154 -11.10 11.87 9.42
C ALA A 154 -10.00 12.00 8.36
N ASP A 155 -10.11 11.25 7.30
CA ASP A 155 -9.20 11.25 6.16
C ASP A 155 -9.98 11.72 4.91
N ILE A 156 -9.45 12.74 4.22
CA ILE A 156 -10.00 13.27 2.97
C ILE A 156 -8.93 13.15 1.90
N THR A 157 -9.22 12.41 0.86
CA THR A 157 -8.30 12.21 -0.27
C THR A 157 -8.81 12.90 -1.52
N VAL A 158 -7.91 13.47 -2.30
CA VAL A 158 -8.21 14.12 -3.57
C VAL A 158 -7.19 13.68 -4.61
N THR A 159 -7.65 13.25 -5.77
CA THR A 159 -6.78 12.93 -6.91
C THR A 159 -7.20 13.81 -8.09
N THR A 160 -6.23 14.50 -8.72
CA THR A 160 -6.50 15.31 -9.91
C THR A 160 -6.81 14.45 -11.13
N PRO A 161 -7.46 15.02 -12.14
CA PRO A 161 -7.58 14.38 -13.45
C PRO A 161 -6.22 13.93 -13.97
N THR A 162 -6.21 12.82 -14.72
CA THR A 162 -4.99 12.31 -15.35
C THR A 162 -4.60 13.22 -16.52
N VAL A 163 -3.41 13.79 -16.46
CA VAL A 163 -2.79 14.55 -17.55
C VAL A 163 -1.94 13.59 -18.39
N LYS A 164 -2.17 13.56 -19.69
CA LYS A 164 -1.40 12.75 -20.64
C LYS A 164 -0.39 13.62 -21.38
N THR A 165 0.88 13.25 -21.28
CA THR A 165 1.96 13.85 -22.07
C THR A 165 2.62 12.76 -22.90
N GLY A 166 2.22 12.64 -24.15
CA GLY A 166 2.54 11.47 -24.96
C GLY A 166 1.89 10.22 -24.38
N ASP A 167 2.70 9.23 -24.05
CA ASP A 167 2.25 7.95 -23.43
C ASP A 167 2.31 7.98 -21.90
N ILE A 168 2.83 9.05 -21.31
CA ILE A 168 2.97 9.19 -19.86
C ILE A 168 1.66 9.72 -19.29
N GLU A 169 1.13 8.99 -18.30
CA GLU A 169 -0.03 9.39 -17.52
C GLU A 169 0.43 9.95 -16.17
N SER A 170 0.01 11.15 -15.83
CA SER A 170 0.42 11.81 -14.60
C SER A 170 -0.75 12.39 -13.82
N LYS A 171 -0.64 12.42 -12.50
CA LYS A 171 -1.64 12.95 -11.58
C LYS A 171 -1.00 13.45 -10.29
N LEU A 172 -1.72 14.34 -9.60
CA LEU A 172 -1.42 14.75 -8.24
C LEU A 172 -2.36 14.03 -7.27
N PHE A 173 -1.83 13.64 -6.15
CA PHE A 173 -2.57 13.08 -5.02
C PHE A 173 -2.42 13.98 -3.81
N GLY A 174 -3.53 14.29 -3.14
CA GLY A 174 -3.58 15.02 -1.89
C GLY A 174 -4.34 14.22 -0.85
N HIS A 175 -3.86 14.22 0.40
CA HIS A 175 -4.51 13.59 1.54
C HIS A 175 -4.47 14.55 2.72
N PHE A 176 -5.64 14.93 3.18
CA PHE A 176 -5.83 15.75 4.38
C PHE A 176 -6.32 14.86 5.51
N ARG A 177 -5.76 15.06 6.70
CA ARG A 177 -6.14 14.33 7.90
C ARG A 177 -6.52 15.29 9.01
N VAL A 178 -7.68 15.05 9.62
CA VAL A 178 -8.19 15.80 10.78
C VAL A 178 -8.41 14.83 11.92
N GLY A 179 -8.01 15.17 13.14
CA GLY A 179 -8.28 14.28 14.26
C GLY A 179 -7.87 14.84 15.60
N GLN A 180 -8.15 14.04 16.61
CA GLN A 180 -7.81 14.33 18.01
C GLN A 180 -7.70 13.02 18.79
N GLY A 181 -6.87 13.05 19.82
CA GLY A 181 -6.69 11.95 20.76
C GLY A 181 -5.45 11.12 20.47
N ARG A 182 -4.67 10.88 21.53
CA ARG A 182 -3.39 10.13 21.46
C ARG A 182 -3.57 8.62 21.45
N GLY A 183 -4.79 8.13 21.78
CA GLY A 183 -5.05 6.71 21.93
C GLY A 183 -4.36 6.09 23.14
N ILE A 184 -4.61 4.79 23.34
CA ILE A 184 -4.13 4.05 24.51
C ILE A 184 -2.63 3.72 24.45
N SER A 185 -2.04 3.71 23.25
CA SER A 185 -0.63 3.34 23.02
C SER A 185 0.36 4.19 23.83
N GLN A 186 0.04 5.44 24.09
CA GLN A 186 0.88 6.37 24.85
C GLN A 186 0.92 6.10 26.36
N ASN A 187 -0.02 5.31 26.87
CA ASN A 187 -0.13 4.95 28.28
C ASN A 187 0.54 3.61 28.60
N LEU A 188 1.26 3.03 27.64
CA LEU A 188 1.85 1.70 27.73
C LEU A 188 3.33 1.74 27.31
N THR A 189 4.20 1.19 28.16
CA THR A 189 5.57 0.85 27.76
C THR A 189 5.53 -0.50 27.05
N SER A 190 5.40 -0.50 25.72
CA SER A 190 5.22 -1.69 24.89
C SER A 190 5.84 -1.44 23.50
N PHE A 191 6.35 -2.48 22.86
CA PHE A 191 6.77 -2.44 21.45
C PHE A 191 5.57 -2.50 20.51
N ALA A 192 4.45 -3.03 20.98
CA ALA A 192 3.20 -3.06 20.27
C ALA A 192 2.35 -1.85 20.66
N GLY A 193 2.12 -0.96 19.69
CA GLY A 193 1.12 0.09 19.85
C GLY A 193 -0.29 -0.49 19.66
N PRO A 194 -1.13 -0.60 20.70
CA PRO A 194 -2.45 -1.22 20.59
C PRO A 194 -3.49 -0.36 19.83
N ASN A 195 -3.11 0.82 19.37
CA ASN A 195 -3.97 1.68 18.57
C ASN A 195 -3.16 2.56 17.61
N VAL A 196 -2.99 2.13 16.37
CA VAL A 196 -2.34 2.92 15.32
C VAL A 196 -3.30 3.86 14.59
N SER A 197 -4.59 3.81 14.89
CA SER A 197 -5.56 4.80 14.38
C SER A 197 -5.48 6.14 15.13
N SER A 198 -4.74 6.22 16.24
CA SER A 198 -4.56 7.44 17.00
C SER A 198 -3.86 8.52 16.16
N PHE A 199 -4.31 9.76 16.32
CA PHE A 199 -3.90 10.83 15.42
C PHE A 199 -2.68 11.61 15.94
N GLN A 200 -2.59 11.79 17.26
CA GLN A 200 -1.53 12.61 17.86
C GLN A 200 -0.41 11.73 18.38
N LEU A 201 0.59 11.46 17.56
CA LEU A 201 1.77 10.70 17.94
C LEU A 201 2.86 11.56 18.62
N GLY A 202 2.85 12.88 18.40
CA GLY A 202 3.82 13.81 18.96
C GLY A 202 3.29 14.66 20.12
N THR A 203 4.17 15.44 20.73
CA THR A 203 3.84 16.39 21.82
C THR A 203 3.53 17.79 21.29
N ALA A 204 3.73 18.06 20.01
CA ALA A 204 3.61 19.39 19.42
C ALA A 204 2.18 19.95 19.39
N ILE A 205 1.17 19.08 19.43
CA ILE A 205 -0.25 19.46 19.47
C ILE A 205 -0.83 19.05 20.82
N PRO A 206 -1.41 19.97 21.60
CA PRO A 206 -2.09 19.63 22.84
C PRO A 206 -3.18 18.58 22.63
N ALA A 207 -3.33 17.65 23.58
CA ALA A 207 -4.26 16.52 23.45
C ALA A 207 -5.73 16.96 23.38
N GLU A 208 -6.06 18.13 23.91
CA GLU A 208 -7.37 18.75 23.90
C GLU A 208 -7.74 19.42 22.58
N ASN A 209 -6.78 19.58 21.68
CA ASN A 209 -7.01 20.25 20.39
C ASN A 209 -7.15 19.25 19.25
N SER A 210 -8.08 19.52 18.35
CA SER A 210 -8.13 18.87 17.03
C SER A 210 -7.04 19.47 16.13
N ALA A 211 -6.44 18.66 15.28
CA ALA A 211 -5.46 19.09 14.32
C ALA A 211 -5.88 18.73 12.89
N LEU A 212 -5.57 19.64 11.96
CA LEU A 212 -5.69 19.42 10.52
C LEU A 212 -4.29 19.47 9.92
N LEU A 213 -3.94 18.46 9.16
CA LEU A 213 -2.65 18.44 8.43
C LEU A 213 -2.83 17.97 6.99
N LEU A 214 -1.92 18.43 6.14
CA LEU A 214 -1.70 17.85 4.83
C LEU A 214 -0.81 16.62 5.02
N ALA A 215 -1.44 15.45 5.10
CA ALA A 215 -0.78 14.18 5.35
C ALA A 215 0.10 13.78 4.17
N GLN A 216 -0.47 13.77 2.97
CA GLN A 216 0.27 13.43 1.76
C GLN A 216 0.00 14.46 0.66
N ALA A 217 1.03 14.77 -0.11
CA ALA A 217 0.93 15.56 -1.33
C ALA A 217 2.05 15.11 -2.27
N TYR A 218 1.71 14.35 -3.29
CA TYR A 218 2.72 13.84 -4.21
C TYR A 218 2.24 13.81 -5.66
N TYR A 219 3.22 13.93 -6.55
CA TYR A 219 3.06 13.70 -7.99
C TYR A 219 3.30 12.22 -8.29
N ARG A 220 2.51 11.66 -9.21
CA ARG A 220 2.68 10.33 -9.76
C ARG A 220 2.73 10.40 -11.28
N ALA A 221 3.72 9.73 -11.86
CA ALA A 221 3.81 9.49 -13.29
C ALA A 221 3.84 7.98 -13.55
N ASP A 222 2.97 7.52 -14.43
CA ASP A 222 2.91 6.15 -14.92
C ASP A 222 3.41 6.13 -16.38
N ILE A 223 4.49 5.40 -16.63
CA ILE A 223 5.21 5.36 -17.90
C ILE A 223 5.12 3.94 -18.44
N PRO A 224 4.36 3.70 -19.53
CA PRO A 224 4.30 2.38 -20.15
C PRO A 224 5.62 2.02 -20.83
N LEU A 225 6.03 0.76 -20.77
CA LEU A 225 7.26 0.27 -21.35
C LEU A 225 6.99 -0.64 -22.57
N PRO A 226 7.96 -0.76 -23.54
CA PRO A 226 9.23 -0.04 -23.62
C PRO A 226 9.06 1.45 -23.95
N PHE A 227 10.08 2.25 -23.66
CA PHE A 227 10.06 3.67 -24.00
C PHE A 227 9.99 3.87 -25.53
N GLY A 228 9.15 4.80 -25.98
CA GLY A 228 8.93 5.06 -27.42
C GLY A 228 8.18 3.91 -28.11
N GLY A 229 7.73 4.10 -29.31
CA GLY A 229 7.02 3.09 -30.09
C GLY A 229 5.52 2.97 -29.78
N PHE A 230 4.87 2.04 -30.48
CA PHE A 230 3.43 1.78 -30.35
C PHE A 230 3.12 0.85 -29.16
N LYS A 231 2.34 1.33 -28.18
CA LYS A 231 2.08 0.64 -26.92
C LYS A 231 0.59 0.58 -26.56
N PRO A 232 -0.30 0.12 -27.44
CA PRO A 232 -1.74 0.17 -27.18
C PRO A 232 -2.17 -0.68 -25.99
N GLN A 233 -1.33 -1.61 -25.51
CA GLN A 233 -1.60 -2.54 -24.43
C GLN A 233 -0.33 -2.93 -23.68
N SER A 234 0.46 -1.93 -23.25
CA SER A 234 1.64 -2.23 -22.45
C SER A 234 1.25 -2.94 -21.15
N ARG A 235 1.92 -4.05 -20.87
CA ARG A 235 1.80 -4.83 -19.61
C ARG A 235 2.98 -4.61 -18.68
N GLU A 236 3.84 -3.68 -19.01
CA GLU A 236 4.99 -3.29 -18.20
C GLU A 236 4.92 -1.79 -17.98
N LYS A 237 5.12 -1.38 -16.75
CA LYS A 237 4.99 0.00 -16.34
C LYS A 237 6.08 0.41 -15.37
N LEU A 238 6.63 1.59 -15.58
CA LEU A 238 7.44 2.29 -14.59
C LEU A 238 6.58 3.37 -13.95
N THR A 239 6.51 3.38 -12.62
CA THR A 239 5.80 4.41 -11.85
C THR A 239 6.82 5.22 -11.07
N ILE A 240 6.73 6.54 -11.15
CA ILE A 240 7.55 7.48 -10.37
C ILE A 240 6.61 8.27 -9.47
N ASN A 241 6.94 8.32 -8.17
CA ASN A 241 6.25 9.17 -7.20
C ASN A 241 7.26 10.09 -6.53
N PHE A 242 6.91 11.35 -6.31
CA PHE A 242 7.71 12.26 -5.49
C PHE A 242 6.83 13.30 -4.78
N GLY A 243 7.23 13.68 -3.57
CA GLY A 243 6.50 14.60 -2.72
C GLY A 243 6.46 14.14 -1.27
N LYS A 244 5.48 14.60 -0.51
CA LYS A 244 5.20 14.11 0.85
C LYS A 244 4.33 12.87 0.75
N MET A 245 4.80 11.75 1.27
CA MET A 245 4.18 10.43 1.09
C MET A 245 4.13 9.65 2.40
N ASP A 246 3.18 8.73 2.47
CA ASP A 246 3.17 7.65 3.43
C ASP A 246 3.98 6.46 2.85
N PRO A 247 5.10 6.06 3.46
CA PRO A 247 5.84 4.89 3.01
C PRO A 247 5.02 3.61 2.96
N PHE A 248 4.08 3.44 3.89
CA PHE A 248 3.24 2.26 4.00
C PHE A 248 2.08 2.20 2.98
N ALA A 249 1.83 3.30 2.28
CA ALA A 249 0.97 3.26 1.09
C ALA A 249 1.59 2.49 -0.09
N PHE A 250 2.90 2.21 -0.04
CA PHE A 250 3.67 1.60 -1.12
C PHE A 250 4.43 0.33 -0.75
N PHE A 251 4.78 0.18 0.53
CA PHE A 251 5.61 -0.92 1.03
C PHE A 251 4.90 -1.70 2.12
N ASP A 252 5.25 -2.97 2.29
CA ASP A 252 4.69 -3.88 3.29
C ASP A 252 3.15 -4.04 3.25
N GLN A 253 2.53 -3.78 2.11
CA GLN A 253 1.09 -3.91 1.90
C GLN A 253 0.62 -5.35 2.14
N ASN A 254 -0.58 -5.53 2.71
CA ASN A 254 -1.15 -6.83 3.00
C ASN A 254 -2.69 -6.79 2.86
N ALA A 255 -3.29 -7.81 2.28
CA ALA A 255 -4.73 -7.82 2.03
C ALA A 255 -5.57 -8.02 3.30
N ALA A 256 -5.08 -8.78 4.28
CA ALA A 256 -5.82 -9.13 5.50
C ALA A 256 -5.41 -8.28 6.72
N ALA A 257 -4.32 -7.52 6.63
CA ALA A 257 -3.72 -6.86 7.77
C ALA A 257 -2.90 -5.63 7.33
N ASN A 258 -3.56 -4.51 7.05
CA ASN A 258 -2.94 -3.28 6.56
C ASN A 258 -3.80 -2.02 6.81
N ASP A 259 -5.03 -2.18 7.24
CA ASP A 259 -5.99 -1.09 7.36
C ASP A 259 -6.49 -0.99 8.81
N GLU A 260 -5.87 -0.12 9.57
CA GLU A 260 -6.22 0.14 10.96
C GLU A 260 -7.62 0.76 11.13
N THR A 261 -8.23 1.22 10.05
CA THR A 261 -9.59 1.75 10.08
C THR A 261 -10.65 0.65 10.03
N ARG A 262 -10.29 -0.56 9.55
CA ARG A 262 -11.23 -1.66 9.33
C ARG A 262 -10.74 -3.02 9.79
N GLN A 263 -9.43 -3.25 9.86
CA GLN A 263 -8.79 -4.50 10.24
C GLN A 263 -8.22 -4.41 11.66
N PHE A 264 -7.00 -4.86 11.89
CA PHE A 264 -6.34 -4.83 13.18
C PHE A 264 -5.99 -3.41 13.63
N LEU A 265 -5.95 -3.18 14.95
CA LEU A 265 -5.57 -1.91 15.58
C LEU A 265 -4.15 -1.92 16.12
N ALA A 266 -3.64 -3.09 16.52
CA ALA A 266 -2.29 -3.19 17.06
C ALA A 266 -1.22 -3.13 15.96
N SER A 267 -0.21 -2.29 16.16
CA SER A 267 0.83 -1.98 15.16
C SER A 267 1.52 -3.21 14.55
N PRO A 268 1.83 -4.31 15.28
CA PRO A 268 2.50 -5.47 14.69
C PRO A 268 1.67 -6.19 13.62
N PHE A 269 0.36 -5.96 13.60
CA PHE A 269 -0.55 -6.56 12.61
C PHE A 269 -0.87 -5.63 11.46
N VAL A 270 -0.69 -4.32 11.62
CA VAL A 270 -0.95 -3.35 10.55
C VAL A 270 0.24 -3.27 9.61
N HIS A 271 1.45 -3.16 10.17
CA HIS A 271 2.70 -3.18 9.41
C HIS A 271 3.75 -4.07 10.09
N ASN A 272 4.88 -4.31 9.39
CA ASN A 272 6.01 -4.99 10.00
C ASN A 272 6.54 -4.17 11.18
N ALA A 273 6.52 -4.73 12.38
CA ALA A 273 6.87 -4.00 13.60
C ALA A 273 8.27 -3.35 13.55
N LEU A 274 9.25 -3.98 12.88
CA LEU A 274 10.59 -3.40 12.75
C LEU A 274 10.68 -2.32 11.66
N LEU A 275 9.70 -2.24 10.77
CA LEU A 275 9.63 -1.20 9.76
C LEU A 275 8.86 0.03 10.26
N ASP A 276 7.80 -0.16 11.04
CA ASP A 276 6.88 0.91 11.48
C ASP A 276 7.17 1.43 12.90
N ASN A 277 7.86 0.66 13.73
CA ASN A 277 8.11 1.11 15.09
C ASN A 277 9.06 2.31 15.15
N PRO A 278 8.69 3.40 15.82
CA PRO A 278 9.53 4.60 15.95
C PRO A 278 10.93 4.36 16.52
N LEU A 279 11.10 3.33 17.36
CA LEU A 279 12.39 2.97 17.96
C LEU A 279 13.25 2.07 17.07
N ALA A 280 12.71 1.56 15.94
CA ALA A 280 13.45 0.70 15.02
C ALA A 280 13.79 1.44 13.72
N ALA A 281 12.82 1.76 12.91
CA ALA A 281 13.02 2.43 11.63
C ALA A 281 12.64 3.91 11.66
N ASN A 282 11.62 4.27 12.41
CA ASN A 282 11.08 5.64 12.53
C ASN A 282 10.87 6.30 11.17
N VAL A 283 10.20 5.60 10.28
CA VAL A 283 9.80 6.15 8.98
C VAL A 283 8.68 7.15 9.23
N GLY A 284 8.79 8.36 8.69
CA GLY A 284 7.81 9.40 8.95
C GLY A 284 7.98 10.09 10.30
N ALA A 285 9.21 10.40 10.66
CA ALA A 285 9.58 11.09 11.90
C ALA A 285 9.06 12.54 12.03
N ASP A 286 8.14 12.96 11.16
CA ASP A 286 7.39 14.22 11.34
C ASP A 286 6.39 14.16 12.52
N GLY A 287 6.31 13.02 13.17
CA GLY A 287 5.38 12.74 14.28
C GLY A 287 4.01 12.24 13.83
N PHE A 288 3.73 12.17 12.52
CA PHE A 288 2.44 11.78 11.96
C PHE A 288 2.54 10.61 10.97
N GLY A 289 3.76 10.14 10.66
CA GLY A 289 3.97 9.01 9.77
C GLY A 289 4.21 9.37 8.29
N PHE A 290 4.41 10.65 7.95
CA PHE A 290 4.57 11.11 6.57
C PHE A 290 5.94 11.75 6.35
N SER A 291 6.53 11.50 5.17
CA SER A 291 7.88 12.00 4.85
C SER A 291 7.98 12.49 3.42
N PRO A 292 8.87 13.49 3.17
CA PRO A 292 9.29 13.79 1.81
C PRO A 292 10.02 12.58 1.22
N GLY A 293 9.74 12.27 -0.03
CA GLY A 293 10.37 11.09 -0.64
C GLY A 293 10.26 11.05 -2.15
N VAL A 294 11.01 10.12 -2.71
CA VAL A 294 10.94 9.72 -4.11
C VAL A 294 10.88 8.19 -4.17
N ARG A 295 9.99 7.67 -5.02
CA ARG A 295 9.85 6.23 -5.28
C ARG A 295 9.86 5.98 -6.78
N VAL A 296 10.56 4.92 -7.18
CA VAL A 296 10.52 4.35 -8.52
C VAL A 296 10.09 2.90 -8.41
N ALA A 297 9.09 2.51 -9.18
CA ALA A 297 8.57 1.15 -9.17
C ALA A 297 8.40 0.63 -10.60
N TYR A 298 8.93 -0.55 -10.84
CA TYR A 298 8.67 -1.33 -12.04
C TYR A 298 7.64 -2.41 -11.76
N ARG A 299 6.65 -2.54 -12.62
CA ARG A 299 5.63 -3.59 -12.55
C ARG A 299 5.50 -4.31 -13.88
N ASN A 300 5.51 -5.64 -13.81
CA ASN A 300 5.34 -6.54 -14.95
C ASN A 300 4.03 -7.31 -14.78
N GLU A 301 3.12 -7.14 -15.75
CA GLU A 301 1.81 -7.80 -15.82
C GLU A 301 1.66 -8.60 -17.12
N ARG A 302 2.79 -9.06 -17.72
CA ARG A 302 2.76 -9.90 -18.92
C ARG A 302 1.94 -11.16 -18.68
N THR A 303 2.12 -11.78 -17.51
CA THR A 303 1.26 -12.82 -16.99
C THR A 303 0.27 -12.19 -16.03
N LYS A 304 -0.97 -11.96 -16.46
CA LYS A 304 -2.01 -11.28 -15.66
C LYS A 304 -2.31 -11.97 -14.33
N SER A 305 -2.19 -13.30 -14.27
CA SER A 305 -2.41 -14.10 -13.07
C SER A 305 -1.26 -14.03 -12.07
N GLU A 306 -0.06 -13.66 -12.52
CA GLU A 306 1.18 -13.72 -11.75
C GLU A 306 2.03 -12.46 -11.99
N PRO A 307 1.48 -11.28 -11.72
CA PRO A 307 2.25 -10.04 -11.82
C PRO A 307 3.37 -10.03 -10.78
N TRP A 308 4.46 -9.35 -11.13
CA TRP A 308 5.55 -9.09 -10.20
C TRP A 308 6.06 -7.66 -10.33
N GLY A 309 6.73 -7.16 -9.31
CA GLY A 309 7.24 -5.81 -9.29
C GLY A 309 8.47 -5.63 -8.42
N LEU A 310 9.20 -4.57 -8.72
CA LEU A 310 10.31 -4.08 -7.92
C LEU A 310 10.06 -2.62 -7.60
N SER A 311 10.23 -2.23 -6.35
CA SER A 311 10.09 -0.85 -5.90
C SER A 311 11.34 -0.44 -5.13
N PHE A 312 11.76 0.79 -5.34
CA PHE A 312 12.84 1.41 -4.59
C PHE A 312 12.44 2.81 -4.20
N ALA A 313 12.70 3.21 -2.96
CA ALA A 313 12.39 4.55 -2.50
C ALA A 313 13.45 5.10 -1.54
N MET A 314 13.49 6.42 -1.48
CA MET A 314 14.23 7.21 -0.53
C MET A 314 13.28 8.20 0.14
N PHE A 315 13.26 8.20 1.46
CA PHE A 315 12.45 9.12 2.27
C PHE A 315 13.33 9.93 3.21
N GLY A 316 12.89 11.12 3.58
CA GLY A 316 13.49 11.87 4.66
C GLY A 316 13.36 11.11 5.99
N ALA A 317 14.41 11.11 6.80
CA ALA A 317 14.42 10.50 8.13
C ALA A 317 14.95 11.50 9.17
N GLY A 318 14.56 11.38 10.44
CA GLY A 318 14.93 12.31 11.48
C GLY A 318 14.49 13.75 11.09
N ARG A 319 15.43 14.70 11.12
CA ARG A 319 15.15 16.10 10.70
C ARG A 319 14.77 16.21 9.22
N GLY A 320 15.22 15.27 8.37
CA GLY A 320 14.85 15.21 6.97
C GLY A 320 13.37 14.96 6.73
N ALA A 321 12.68 14.29 7.65
CA ALA A 321 11.23 14.09 7.59
C ALA A 321 10.47 15.43 7.70
N ASN A 322 11.04 16.42 8.38
CA ASN A 322 10.50 17.78 8.52
C ASN A 322 10.99 18.75 7.43
N PHE A 323 11.61 18.24 6.37
CA PHE A 323 12.20 19.02 5.26
C PHE A 323 13.39 19.91 5.65
N SER A 324 13.82 19.96 6.93
CA SER A 324 14.85 20.89 7.40
C SER A 324 16.25 20.53 6.93
N GLU A 325 16.59 19.23 6.84
CA GLU A 325 17.90 18.74 6.38
C GLU A 325 17.81 17.90 5.09
N GLY A 326 16.63 17.87 4.49
CA GLY A 326 16.36 17.14 3.25
C GLY A 326 16.75 15.67 3.34
N PHE A 327 17.59 15.20 2.43
CA PHE A 327 17.99 13.79 2.35
C PHE A 327 19.43 13.55 2.87
N ARG A 328 19.91 14.31 3.85
CA ARG A 328 21.26 14.15 4.38
C ARG A 328 21.57 12.77 4.93
N SER A 329 20.59 12.14 5.61
CA SER A 329 20.71 10.76 6.11
C SER A 329 19.38 10.04 5.94
N PRO A 330 19.00 9.71 4.70
CA PRO A 330 17.66 9.27 4.38
C PRO A 330 17.38 7.85 4.85
N PHE A 331 16.09 7.52 4.87
CA PHE A 331 15.60 6.17 4.90
C PHE A 331 15.52 5.61 3.47
N TRP A 332 16.15 4.47 3.25
CA TRP A 332 16.12 3.74 1.98
C TRP A 332 15.33 2.45 2.15
N ILE A 333 14.53 2.12 1.15
CA ILE A 333 13.82 0.84 1.09
C ILE A 333 13.75 0.32 -0.33
N GLY A 334 14.01 -0.98 -0.49
CA GLY A 334 13.78 -1.73 -1.72
C GLY A 334 12.89 -2.92 -1.44
N GLN A 335 11.88 -3.15 -2.29
CA GLN A 335 10.92 -4.26 -2.19
C GLN A 335 10.79 -4.98 -3.52
N ALA A 336 10.79 -6.31 -3.45
CA ALA A 336 10.31 -7.19 -4.51
C ALA A 336 8.95 -7.76 -4.10
N GLU A 337 8.02 -7.82 -5.05
CA GLU A 337 6.69 -8.36 -4.83
C GLU A 337 6.24 -9.25 -5.98
N THR A 338 5.43 -10.25 -5.68
CA THR A 338 4.80 -11.10 -6.69
C THR A 338 3.44 -11.57 -6.21
N THR A 339 2.54 -11.75 -7.17
CA THR A 339 1.26 -12.42 -6.93
C THR A 339 1.35 -13.81 -7.55
N GLN A 340 0.96 -14.83 -6.81
CA GLN A 340 0.95 -16.22 -7.26
C GLN A 340 -0.41 -16.86 -7.02
N ARG A 341 -0.71 -17.94 -7.73
CA ARG A 341 -1.94 -18.69 -7.55
C ARG A 341 -1.64 -20.13 -7.16
N PHE A 342 -2.09 -20.52 -5.96
CA PHE A 342 -2.01 -21.89 -5.49
C PHE A 342 -3.43 -22.49 -5.46
N GLY A 343 -3.66 -23.55 -6.26
CA GLY A 343 -4.98 -24.15 -6.38
C GLY A 343 -6.06 -23.17 -6.90
N GLY A 344 -5.67 -22.18 -7.76
CA GLY A 344 -6.57 -21.14 -8.24
C GLY A 344 -6.74 -19.93 -7.30
N LEU A 345 -6.28 -20.02 -6.05
CA LEU A 345 -6.43 -18.99 -5.01
C LEU A 345 -5.22 -18.05 -5.00
N THR A 346 -5.50 -16.76 -4.99
CA THR A 346 -4.48 -15.71 -5.07
C THR A 346 -3.74 -15.54 -3.75
N GLY A 347 -2.41 -15.45 -3.83
CA GLY A 347 -1.53 -15.02 -2.76
C GLY A 347 -0.56 -13.94 -3.22
N ASN A 348 -0.25 -13.01 -2.34
CA ASN A 348 0.74 -11.96 -2.57
C ASN A 348 1.93 -12.17 -1.65
N TYR A 349 3.13 -12.07 -2.19
CA TYR A 349 4.38 -12.31 -1.47
C TYR A 349 5.31 -11.15 -1.69
N ARG A 350 5.90 -10.65 -0.61
CA ARG A 350 6.78 -9.47 -0.61
C ARG A 350 8.02 -9.74 0.22
N ALA A 351 9.15 -9.24 -0.25
CA ALA A 351 10.40 -9.21 0.48
C ALA A 351 10.99 -7.81 0.36
N PHE A 352 11.45 -7.24 1.45
CA PHE A 352 12.05 -5.91 1.45
C PHE A 352 13.30 -5.83 2.32
N LEU A 353 14.16 -4.88 1.96
CA LEU A 353 15.33 -4.48 2.72
C LEU A 353 15.28 -2.97 2.92
N TRP A 354 15.72 -2.50 4.09
CA TRP A 354 15.73 -1.09 4.41
C TRP A 354 16.97 -0.66 5.21
N ARG A 355 17.27 0.63 5.14
CA ARG A 355 18.29 1.30 5.95
C ARG A 355 17.80 2.69 6.33
N ASN A 356 17.81 3.00 7.63
CA ASN A 356 17.59 4.33 8.15
C ASN A 356 18.92 4.92 8.63
N GLY A 357 19.30 6.09 8.14
CA GLY A 357 20.54 6.78 8.54
C GLY A 357 20.46 7.46 9.90
N GLN A 358 19.26 7.71 10.44
CA GLN A 358 19.01 8.46 11.69
C GLN A 358 17.84 7.85 12.47
N ALA A 359 17.95 6.57 12.84
CA ALA A 359 16.93 5.92 13.66
C ALA A 359 17.16 6.22 15.15
N PRO A 360 16.11 6.53 15.93
CA PRO A 360 16.22 6.66 17.37
C PRO A 360 16.57 5.32 18.01
N THR A 361 17.35 5.37 19.08
CA THR A 361 17.69 4.21 19.88
C THR A 361 16.98 4.24 21.23
N PHE A 362 17.01 3.16 21.98
CA PHE A 362 16.59 3.17 23.38
C PHE A 362 17.61 3.85 24.31
N LEU A 363 18.83 4.09 23.82
CA LEU A 363 19.89 4.82 24.54
C LEU A 363 19.63 6.32 24.49
N ARG A 364 20.15 7.03 25.48
CA ARG A 364 20.05 8.48 25.58
C ARG A 364 21.26 9.17 24.94
N ASP A 365 21.03 10.35 24.37
CA ASP A 365 22.11 11.16 23.83
C ASP A 365 22.96 11.71 24.98
N PRO A 366 24.28 11.46 25.03
CA PRO A 366 25.16 12.01 26.07
C PRO A 366 25.15 13.52 26.17
N ALA A 367 24.81 14.22 25.08
CA ALA A 367 24.69 15.68 25.06
C ALA A 367 23.34 16.17 25.60
N ASN A 368 22.30 15.36 25.53
CA ASN A 368 20.97 15.65 26.04
C ASN A 368 20.25 14.35 26.43
N LEU A 369 20.33 13.96 27.71
CA LEU A 369 19.77 12.70 28.21
C LEU A 369 18.24 12.61 28.13
N ASP A 370 17.54 13.69 27.80
CA ASP A 370 16.09 13.67 27.55
C ASP A 370 15.75 13.23 26.10
N GLU A 371 16.75 13.24 25.20
CA GLU A 371 16.59 12.82 23.83
C GLU A 371 17.16 11.43 23.56
N ALA A 372 16.58 10.73 22.58
CA ALA A 372 17.10 9.45 22.12
C ALA A 372 18.37 9.67 21.28
N LEU A 373 19.38 8.85 21.51
CA LEU A 373 20.57 8.80 20.67
C LEU A 373 20.18 8.29 19.27
N LEU A 374 20.58 9.02 18.23
CA LEU A 374 20.31 8.62 16.84
C LEU A 374 21.46 7.76 16.30
N ARG A 375 21.14 6.63 15.68
CA ARG A 375 22.11 5.70 15.07
C ARG A 375 21.58 5.12 13.77
N PRO A 376 22.45 4.72 12.84
CA PRO A 376 22.03 4.01 11.64
C PRO A 376 21.47 2.61 11.99
N HIS A 377 20.26 2.33 11.54
CA HIS A 377 19.67 0.99 11.61
C HIS A 377 19.47 0.44 10.20
N ARG A 378 19.45 -0.86 10.07
CA ARG A 378 19.15 -1.60 8.84
C ARG A 378 18.35 -2.85 9.16
N GLY A 379 17.53 -3.26 8.21
CA GLY A 379 16.72 -4.45 8.42
C GLY A 379 16.08 -4.92 7.12
N GLY A 380 15.21 -5.88 7.27
CA GLY A 380 14.42 -6.42 6.20
C GLY A 380 13.22 -7.18 6.73
N GLY A 381 12.38 -7.62 5.83
CA GLY A 381 11.22 -8.40 6.16
C GLY A 381 10.66 -9.19 5.00
N LEU A 382 9.83 -10.15 5.38
CA LEU A 382 8.98 -10.92 4.48
C LEU A 382 7.53 -10.66 4.88
N ASN A 383 6.67 -10.55 3.89
CA ASN A 383 5.24 -10.35 4.07
C ASN A 383 4.50 -11.20 3.04
N PHE A 384 3.49 -11.90 3.48
CA PHE A 384 2.59 -12.62 2.59
C PHE A 384 1.14 -12.48 3.04
N ASP A 385 0.25 -12.55 2.10
CA ASP A 385 -1.16 -12.85 2.28
C ASP A 385 -1.56 -13.93 1.27
N GLN A 386 -2.29 -14.95 1.73
CA GLN A 386 -2.72 -16.08 0.92
C GLN A 386 -4.18 -16.41 1.21
N ARG A 387 -4.99 -16.41 0.18
CA ARG A 387 -6.37 -16.90 0.29
C ARG A 387 -6.38 -18.41 0.44
N PHE A 388 -7.27 -18.86 1.32
CA PHE A 388 -7.55 -20.27 1.54
C PHE A 388 -9.06 -20.48 1.52
N GLY A 389 -9.54 -21.22 0.53
CA GLY A 389 -10.97 -21.29 0.26
C GLY A 389 -11.52 -19.90 -0.18
N ASP A 390 -12.84 -19.73 -0.06
CA ASP A 390 -13.50 -18.54 -0.60
C ASP A 390 -13.45 -17.33 0.35
N TYR A 391 -13.32 -17.58 1.66
CA TYR A 391 -13.57 -16.55 2.68
C TYR A 391 -12.45 -16.37 3.70
N ILE A 392 -11.36 -17.11 3.63
CA ILE A 392 -10.25 -16.99 4.57
C ILE A 392 -9.04 -16.41 3.84
N THR A 393 -8.41 -15.40 4.42
CA THR A 393 -7.12 -14.89 3.99
C THR A 393 -6.15 -14.99 5.15
N TYR A 394 -5.16 -15.85 5.04
CA TYR A 394 -4.04 -15.89 5.99
C TYR A 394 -3.02 -14.83 5.66
N PHE A 395 -2.38 -14.29 6.68
CA PHE A 395 -1.27 -13.38 6.51
C PHE A 395 -0.10 -13.73 7.44
N GLY A 396 1.08 -13.30 7.04
CA GLY A 396 2.26 -13.39 7.87
C GLY A 396 3.27 -12.30 7.55
N ARG A 397 3.93 -11.81 8.59
CA ARG A 397 5.06 -10.89 8.52
C ARG A 397 6.20 -11.40 9.37
N LEU A 398 7.40 -11.37 8.82
CA LEU A 398 8.64 -11.63 9.50
C LEU A 398 9.56 -10.42 9.33
N GLY A 399 10.14 -9.93 10.42
CA GLY A 399 11.07 -8.82 10.40
C GLY A 399 12.37 -9.15 11.11
N TRP A 400 13.47 -8.59 10.62
CA TRP A 400 14.75 -8.58 11.30
C TRP A 400 15.42 -7.23 11.13
N ALA A 401 16.14 -6.80 12.16
CA ALA A 401 16.91 -5.57 12.13
C ALA A 401 18.23 -5.72 12.87
N SER A 402 19.16 -4.83 12.55
CA SER A 402 20.45 -4.69 13.20
C SER A 402 20.86 -3.21 13.24
N GLY A 403 21.52 -2.82 14.32
CA GLY A 403 21.99 -1.48 14.61
C GLY A 403 22.24 -1.33 16.10
N GLU A 404 22.97 -0.29 16.48
CA GLU A 404 23.24 0.03 17.88
C GLU A 404 21.95 0.54 18.55
N GLY A 405 21.65 0.10 19.76
CA GLY A 405 20.55 0.62 20.56
C GLY A 405 19.14 0.26 20.06
N LEU A 406 18.99 -0.82 19.27
CA LEU A 406 17.68 -1.37 18.95
C LEU A 406 17.04 -2.02 20.18
N PRO A 407 15.78 -1.69 20.56
CA PRO A 407 15.13 -2.35 21.69
C PRO A 407 14.67 -3.78 21.36
N PHE A 408 14.32 -4.07 20.11
CA PHE A 408 14.02 -5.42 19.62
C PHE A 408 14.55 -5.61 18.20
N ASP A 409 14.93 -6.83 17.85
CA ASP A 409 15.67 -7.15 16.64
C ASP A 409 15.02 -8.21 15.74
N ARG A 410 13.93 -8.82 16.19
CA ARG A 410 13.10 -9.76 15.46
C ARG A 410 11.63 -9.51 15.75
N ALA A 411 10.83 -9.59 14.71
CA ALA A 411 9.38 -9.47 14.79
C ALA A 411 8.71 -10.56 13.98
N LEU A 412 7.65 -11.12 14.51
CA LEU A 412 6.77 -12.09 13.84
C LEU A 412 5.33 -11.65 14.04
N ALA A 413 4.53 -11.67 12.98
CA ALA A 413 3.08 -11.56 13.04
C ALA A 413 2.45 -12.58 12.11
N LEU A 414 1.44 -13.28 12.59
CA LEU A 414 0.67 -14.28 11.85
C LEU A 414 -0.80 -14.11 12.19
N GLY A 415 -1.68 -14.30 11.23
CA GLY A 415 -3.10 -14.22 11.47
C GLY A 415 -3.96 -14.57 10.27
N ALA A 416 -5.25 -14.33 10.41
CA ALA A 416 -6.22 -14.54 9.36
C ALA A 416 -7.37 -13.55 9.47
N GLU A 417 -7.93 -13.16 8.33
CA GLU A 417 -9.24 -12.56 8.22
C GLU A 417 -10.20 -13.60 7.62
N ILE A 418 -11.37 -13.78 8.26
CA ILE A 418 -12.42 -14.72 7.89
C ILE A 418 -13.64 -13.91 7.50
N GLY A 419 -14.07 -14.04 6.24
CA GLY A 419 -15.26 -13.34 5.73
C GLY A 419 -16.55 -13.90 6.30
N GLY A 420 -17.51 -13.00 6.57
CA GLY A 420 -18.77 -13.31 7.24
C GLY A 420 -19.75 -14.15 6.44
N SER A 421 -19.45 -14.48 5.19
CA SER A 421 -20.28 -15.38 4.39
C SER A 421 -20.42 -16.78 5.00
N TYR A 422 -19.46 -17.24 5.84
CA TYR A 422 -19.60 -18.49 6.59
C TYR A 422 -20.79 -18.50 7.56
N TRP A 423 -21.25 -17.33 8.01
CA TRP A 423 -22.42 -17.17 8.89
C TRP A 423 -23.48 -16.26 8.30
N SER A 424 -23.58 -16.28 6.95
CA SER A 424 -24.63 -15.57 6.19
C SER A 424 -24.64 -14.05 6.36
N ARG A 425 -23.44 -13.47 6.55
CA ARG A 425 -23.24 -12.02 6.68
C ARG A 425 -22.04 -11.56 5.87
N GLY A 426 -22.15 -11.62 4.54
CA GLY A 426 -21.06 -11.38 3.59
C GLY A 426 -20.32 -10.04 3.72
N GLY A 427 -20.91 -9.03 4.38
CA GLY A 427 -20.27 -7.75 4.67
C GLY A 427 -19.38 -7.74 5.93
N ASP A 428 -19.55 -8.72 6.82
CA ASP A 428 -18.83 -8.82 8.09
C ASP A 428 -17.46 -9.49 7.90
N ALA A 429 -16.60 -9.37 8.89
CA ALA A 429 -15.35 -10.14 8.96
C ALA A 429 -14.92 -10.36 10.40
N LEU A 430 -14.22 -11.47 10.63
CA LEU A 430 -13.54 -11.80 11.88
C LEU A 430 -12.03 -11.82 11.62
N GLY A 431 -11.26 -11.01 12.34
CA GLY A 431 -9.80 -11.06 12.32
C GLY A 431 -9.25 -11.67 13.59
N ILE A 432 -8.24 -12.53 13.45
CA ILE A 432 -7.51 -13.15 14.56
C ILE A 432 -6.03 -13.09 14.24
N ALA A 433 -5.21 -12.56 15.15
CA ALA A 433 -3.77 -12.45 14.95
C ALA A 433 -2.97 -12.69 16.23
N PHE A 434 -1.74 -13.14 16.02
CA PHE A 434 -0.71 -13.31 17.04
C PHE A 434 0.61 -12.73 16.55
N GLY A 435 1.31 -11.98 17.44
CA GLY A 435 2.61 -11.37 17.16
C GLY A 435 3.60 -11.56 18.31
N ALA A 436 4.88 -11.51 17.97
CA ALA A 436 5.97 -11.56 18.94
C ALA A 436 7.13 -10.65 18.50
N ASN A 437 7.58 -9.77 19.41
CA ASN A 437 8.71 -8.87 19.22
C ASN A 437 9.83 -9.27 20.20
N ARG A 438 10.94 -9.80 19.67
CA ARG A 438 12.06 -10.29 20.50
C ARG A 438 12.95 -9.14 20.92
N SER A 439 13.12 -8.92 22.22
CA SER A 439 14.07 -7.96 22.76
C SER A 439 15.49 -8.24 22.26
N SER A 440 16.19 -7.21 21.82
CA SER A 440 17.58 -7.31 21.40
C SER A 440 18.50 -7.68 22.56
N GLU A 441 19.68 -8.21 22.27
CA GLU A 441 20.68 -8.52 23.29
C GLU A 441 21.12 -7.24 24.03
N ALA A 442 21.37 -6.15 23.31
CA ALA A 442 21.74 -4.87 23.89
C ALA A 442 20.67 -4.37 24.87
N PHE A 443 19.40 -4.43 24.48
CA PHE A 443 18.30 -4.00 25.35
C PHE A 443 18.16 -4.87 26.60
N ARG A 444 18.30 -6.19 26.47
CA ARG A 444 18.28 -7.09 27.64
C ARG A 444 19.39 -6.81 28.64
N ASN A 445 20.57 -6.42 28.16
CA ASN A 445 21.72 -6.19 29.01
C ASN A 445 21.72 -4.82 29.69
N THR A 446 21.08 -3.81 29.09
CA THR A 446 21.24 -2.40 29.53
C THR A 446 19.95 -1.67 29.84
N SER A 447 18.76 -2.21 29.52
CA SER A 447 17.48 -1.50 29.69
C SER A 447 17.23 -0.95 31.11
N ALA A 448 17.62 -1.71 32.14
CA ALA A 448 17.47 -1.29 33.56
C ALA A 448 18.37 -0.10 33.94
N GLN A 449 19.42 0.19 33.18
CA GLN A 449 20.44 1.19 33.52
C GLN A 449 20.22 2.52 32.79
N VAL A 450 19.29 2.56 31.81
CA VAL A 450 19.01 3.78 31.03
C VAL A 450 18.23 4.77 31.88
N VAL A 451 18.81 5.96 32.07
CA VAL A 451 18.19 7.06 32.81
C VAL A 451 18.05 8.30 31.95
N ASP A 452 17.09 9.15 32.30
CA ASP A 452 16.92 10.50 31.71
C ASP A 452 17.84 11.54 32.41
N ALA A 453 17.74 12.80 32.03
CA ALA A 453 18.51 13.89 32.58
C ALA A 453 18.27 14.12 34.11
N ALA A 454 17.12 13.73 34.62
CA ALA A 454 16.81 13.78 36.06
C ALA A 454 17.31 12.55 36.84
N GLY A 455 17.95 11.60 36.16
CA GLY A 455 18.37 10.34 36.77
C GLY A 455 17.24 9.33 36.93
N THR A 456 16.05 9.58 36.39
CA THR A 456 14.91 8.67 36.46
C THR A 456 15.09 7.51 35.48
N PRO A 457 14.88 6.24 35.90
CA PRO A 457 14.95 5.12 34.97
C PRO A 457 13.91 5.24 33.84
N VAL A 458 14.36 5.19 32.59
CA VAL A 458 13.49 5.28 31.41
C VAL A 458 12.58 4.06 31.28
N PHE A 459 13.11 2.87 31.56
CA PHE A 459 12.36 1.61 31.54
C PHE A 459 12.09 1.06 32.94
N GLY A 460 13.05 1.15 33.87
CA GLY A 460 12.90 0.69 35.22
C GLY A 460 12.87 -0.84 35.40
N PHE A 461 13.22 -1.61 34.37
CA PHE A 461 13.25 -3.08 34.39
C PHE A 461 14.37 -3.65 33.51
N ALA A 462 14.78 -4.88 33.80
CA ALA A 462 15.65 -5.66 32.93
C ALA A 462 14.79 -6.47 31.94
N ALA A 463 14.87 -6.13 30.67
CA ALA A 463 14.14 -6.86 29.64
C ALA A 463 14.63 -8.31 29.48
N ARG A 464 13.75 -9.25 29.23
CA ARG A 464 14.05 -10.67 28.95
C ARG A 464 13.00 -11.24 28.01
N GLY A 465 13.43 -11.94 26.97
CA GLY A 465 12.49 -12.64 26.10
C GLY A 465 11.82 -11.77 25.04
N SER A 466 10.56 -12.05 24.81
CA SER A 466 9.78 -11.43 23.72
C SER A 466 8.46 -10.91 24.24
N GLU A 467 8.11 -9.69 23.88
CA GLU A 467 6.73 -9.22 23.98
C GLU A 467 5.84 -10.04 23.05
N ARG A 468 4.67 -10.44 23.53
CA ARG A 468 3.68 -11.21 22.76
C ARG A 468 2.36 -10.48 22.73
N VAL A 469 1.77 -10.40 21.55
CA VAL A 469 0.50 -9.72 21.31
C VAL A 469 -0.45 -10.67 20.62
N ALA A 470 -1.70 -10.67 21.07
CA ALA A 470 -2.80 -11.32 20.38
C ALA A 470 -3.93 -10.32 20.21
N GLU A 471 -4.59 -10.32 19.07
CA GLU A 471 -5.74 -9.46 18.77
C GLU A 471 -6.83 -10.24 18.09
N VAL A 472 -8.08 -9.94 18.46
CA VAL A 472 -9.29 -10.44 17.80
C VAL A 472 -10.24 -9.28 17.62
N TYR A 473 -10.69 -9.05 16.39
CA TYR A 473 -11.76 -8.10 16.11
C TYR A 473 -12.90 -8.76 15.33
N TYR A 474 -14.10 -8.23 15.48
CA TYR A 474 -15.24 -8.56 14.63
C TYR A 474 -15.75 -7.29 13.94
N ARG A 475 -15.67 -7.23 12.62
CA ARG A 475 -16.18 -6.13 11.82
C ARG A 475 -17.62 -6.39 11.45
N PHE A 476 -18.53 -5.71 12.13
CA PHE A 476 -19.96 -5.77 11.89
C PHE A 476 -20.34 -4.67 10.90
N ARG A 477 -20.74 -5.03 9.68
CA ARG A 477 -21.24 -4.07 8.69
C ARG A 477 -22.73 -3.83 8.94
N VAL A 478 -23.05 -2.64 9.48
CA VAL A 478 -24.42 -2.18 9.70
C VAL A 478 -25.04 -1.74 8.38
N HIS A 479 -24.26 -1.01 7.56
CA HIS A 479 -24.62 -0.48 6.26
C HIS A 479 -23.37 -0.44 5.37
N GLN A 480 -23.54 -0.31 4.04
CA GLN A 480 -22.40 -0.23 3.11
C GLN A 480 -21.36 0.84 3.49
N ASN A 481 -21.77 1.92 4.13
CA ASN A 481 -20.92 3.04 4.55
C ASN A 481 -20.62 3.07 6.05
N PHE A 482 -21.20 2.16 6.86
CA PHE A 482 -21.04 2.20 8.32
C PHE A 482 -20.74 0.84 8.91
N GLU A 483 -19.63 0.76 9.63
CA GLU A 483 -19.12 -0.44 10.30
C GLU A 483 -18.86 -0.17 11.79
N ILE A 484 -19.12 -1.18 12.62
CA ILE A 484 -18.81 -1.20 14.06
C ILE A 484 -17.93 -2.40 14.30
N SER A 485 -16.78 -2.20 14.97
CA SER A 485 -15.86 -3.29 15.22
C SER A 485 -15.47 -3.34 16.70
N PRO A 486 -16.07 -4.23 17.52
CA PRO A 486 -15.49 -4.62 18.79
C PRO A 486 -14.12 -5.26 18.57
N ASP A 487 -13.19 -4.97 19.49
CA ASP A 487 -11.80 -5.37 19.44
C ASP A 487 -11.33 -5.82 20.83
N PHE A 488 -10.52 -6.87 20.87
CA PHE A 488 -9.88 -7.34 22.09
C PHE A 488 -8.42 -7.66 21.82
N GLN A 489 -7.53 -7.13 22.67
CA GLN A 489 -6.11 -7.39 22.60
C GLN A 489 -5.56 -7.89 23.94
N LEU A 490 -4.54 -8.74 23.87
CA LEU A 490 -3.79 -9.24 25.02
C LEU A 490 -2.29 -9.05 24.74
N ILE A 491 -1.63 -8.24 25.58
CA ILE A 491 -0.18 -8.02 25.53
C ILE A 491 0.45 -8.69 26.76
N ARG A 492 1.44 -9.53 26.55
CA ARG A 492 2.22 -10.18 27.60
C ARG A 492 3.68 -9.81 27.48
N GLU A 493 4.35 -9.69 28.62
CA GLU A 493 5.76 -9.31 28.70
C GLU A 493 6.03 -7.99 27.94
N ALA A 494 5.18 -6.97 28.18
CA ALA A 494 5.24 -5.69 27.50
C ALA A 494 6.68 -5.13 27.53
N ALA A 495 7.19 -4.68 26.38
CA ALA A 495 8.59 -4.30 26.13
C ALA A 495 9.63 -5.36 26.56
N GLY A 496 9.26 -6.63 26.59
CA GLY A 496 10.13 -7.72 27.06
C GLY A 496 10.33 -7.77 28.58
N ASN A 497 9.50 -7.08 29.36
CA ASN A 497 9.53 -7.09 30.81
C ASN A 497 8.85 -8.36 31.39
N PRO A 498 9.58 -9.32 31.98
CA PRO A 498 9.01 -10.56 32.49
C PRO A 498 8.12 -10.36 33.70
N ALA A 499 8.27 -9.24 34.44
CA ALA A 499 7.49 -8.88 35.60
C ALA A 499 6.22 -8.08 35.28
N ALA A 500 6.06 -7.64 33.98
CA ALA A 500 4.90 -6.89 33.59
C ALA A 500 3.62 -7.73 33.68
N ARG A 501 2.59 -7.17 34.30
CA ARG A 501 1.27 -7.79 34.31
C ARG A 501 0.72 -7.82 32.90
N PRO A 502 0.01 -8.89 32.47
CA PRO A 502 -0.64 -8.91 31.19
C PRO A 502 -1.60 -7.73 31.02
N VAL A 503 -1.46 -7.01 29.91
CA VAL A 503 -2.35 -5.90 29.57
C VAL A 503 -3.46 -6.45 28.67
N LYS A 504 -4.71 -6.24 29.08
CA LYS A 504 -5.89 -6.52 28.27
C LYS A 504 -6.47 -5.20 27.77
N VAL A 505 -6.67 -5.07 26.48
CA VAL A 505 -7.31 -3.91 25.85
C VAL A 505 -8.64 -4.36 25.26
N ILE A 506 -9.71 -3.66 25.64
CA ILE A 506 -11.03 -3.84 25.06
C ILE A 506 -11.36 -2.55 24.32
N GLY A 507 -11.76 -2.66 23.07
CA GLY A 507 -12.04 -1.52 22.20
C GLY A 507 -13.33 -1.66 21.43
N ILE A 508 -13.78 -0.53 20.93
CA ILE A 508 -14.80 -0.43 19.90
C ILE A 508 -14.36 0.61 18.88
N ARG A 509 -14.41 0.25 17.61
CA ARG A 509 -14.13 1.14 16.49
C ARG A 509 -15.41 1.38 15.70
N LEU A 510 -15.64 2.64 15.34
CA LEU A 510 -16.69 3.09 14.43
C LEU A 510 -16.02 3.58 13.16
N GLN A 511 -16.51 3.15 12.00
CA GLN A 511 -15.97 3.53 10.71
C GLN A 511 -17.10 3.98 9.79
N LEU A 512 -16.96 5.19 9.23
CA LEU A 512 -17.82 5.75 8.18
C LEU A 512 -16.97 5.97 6.92
N ASN A 513 -17.47 5.58 5.77
CA ASN A 513 -16.87 5.80 4.46
C ASN A 513 -17.89 6.45 3.52
N GLN A 514 -17.43 7.45 2.76
CA GLN A 514 -18.24 8.15 1.76
C GLN A 514 -17.46 8.34 0.46
#